data_ae603ce880e6427ef3b6b8d841d686ce
#
_entry.id   ae603ce880e6427ef3b6b8d841d686ce
#
_cell.length_a   1.000
_cell.length_b   1.000
_cell.length_c   1.000
_cell.angle_alpha   90.00
_cell.angle_beta   90.00
_cell.angle_gamma   90.00
#
_symmetry.space_group_name_H-M   'P 1'
#
loop_
_entity.id
_entity.type
_entity.pdbx_description
1 polymer ?
#
loop_
_entity_poly.entity_id
_entity_poly.type
_entity_poly.pdbx_seq_one_letter_code
_entity_poly.pdbx_strand_id
1 'polypeptide(L)'
;MLRCMKRMPRTAGVLIWTLGAVAMHAVVPFELSRLGGRARPQGPATSAARGAGLLTVAAGAALMTWALAAHYQAAPRGWALDSRLTPGYLLRRGPYRLSRNPMYAGEAAVWLGWARCYRRPAVWAGLAIQCAAFAAIARWEEQRLLTRFGGDYQDYLQQVPRWAPRSPKRGTAR
;
A
#
# COMPACT_ATOMS: atom_id res chain seq x y z
N MET A 1 2.78 21.20 30.58
CA MET A 1 4.08 21.53 29.96
C MET A 1 4.29 20.59 28.76
N LEU A 2 3.56 20.83 27.66
CA LEU A 2 3.65 20.04 26.42
C LEU A 2 4.82 20.58 25.59
N ARG A 3 5.94 19.84 25.61
CA ARG A 3 7.13 20.14 24.80
C ARG A 3 6.73 20.31 23.35
N CYS A 4 7.06 21.46 22.81
CA CYS A 4 7.02 21.82 21.40
C CYS A 4 7.79 20.76 20.60
N MET A 5 7.10 19.75 20.07
CA MET A 5 7.69 18.81 19.11
C MET A 5 8.06 19.63 17.86
N LYS A 6 9.35 19.84 17.62
CA LYS A 6 9.88 20.45 16.40
C LYS A 6 9.22 19.77 15.21
N ARG A 7 8.42 20.52 14.46
CA ARG A 7 7.82 20.03 13.21
C ARG A 7 8.96 19.70 12.25
N MET A 8 9.05 18.44 11.85
CA MET A 8 10.04 17.99 10.88
C MET A 8 9.83 18.76 9.56
N PRO A 9 10.87 19.30 8.92
CA PRO A 9 10.73 19.98 7.64
C PRO A 9 10.14 18.98 6.60
N ARG A 10 9.29 19.49 5.70
CA ARG A 10 8.61 18.66 4.68
C ARG A 10 9.58 17.80 3.86
N THR A 11 10.74 18.37 3.52
CA THR A 11 11.81 17.67 2.79
C THR A 11 12.35 16.46 3.56
N ALA A 12 12.59 16.60 4.86
CA ALA A 12 13.04 15.49 5.70
C ALA A 12 11.99 14.38 5.79
N GLY A 13 10.71 14.75 5.93
CA GLY A 13 9.60 13.78 5.91
C GLY A 13 9.53 13.01 4.59
N VAL A 14 9.59 13.68 3.46
CA VAL A 14 9.59 13.06 2.13
C VAL A 14 10.80 12.14 1.96
N LEU A 15 12.00 12.57 2.37
CA LEU A 15 13.20 11.74 2.28
C LEU A 15 13.08 10.46 3.11
N ILE A 16 12.63 10.56 4.36
CA ILE A 16 12.46 9.41 5.24
C ILE A 16 11.45 8.42 4.65
N TRP A 17 10.31 8.92 4.16
CA TRP A 17 9.29 8.08 3.51
C TRP A 17 9.82 7.42 2.24
N THR A 18 10.55 8.16 1.40
CA THR A 18 11.13 7.62 0.15
C THR A 18 12.17 6.56 0.46
N LEU A 19 13.09 6.83 1.41
CA LEU A 19 14.10 5.85 1.82
C LEU A 19 13.47 4.62 2.45
N GLY A 20 12.45 4.79 3.31
CA GLY A 20 11.70 3.69 3.88
C GLY A 20 10.97 2.85 2.82
N ALA A 21 10.34 3.51 1.85
CA ALA A 21 9.68 2.83 0.74
C ALA A 21 10.69 2.04 -0.12
N VAL A 22 11.83 2.64 -0.48
CA VAL A 22 12.89 1.95 -1.22
C VAL A 22 13.43 0.75 -0.42
N ALA A 23 13.72 0.94 0.86
CA ALA A 23 14.18 -0.14 1.72
C ALA A 23 13.15 -1.28 1.76
N MET A 24 11.89 -0.99 2.02
CA MET A 24 10.84 -1.99 2.18
C MET A 24 10.46 -2.68 0.87
N HIS A 25 10.46 -1.97 -0.25
CA HIS A 25 9.93 -2.48 -1.52
C HIS A 25 11.01 -2.91 -2.53
N ALA A 26 12.27 -2.60 -2.30
CA ALA A 26 13.38 -3.04 -3.15
C ALA A 26 14.43 -3.84 -2.39
N VAL A 27 14.96 -3.29 -1.27
CA VAL A 27 16.06 -3.92 -0.54
C VAL A 27 15.59 -5.17 0.18
N VAL A 28 14.49 -5.13 0.94
CA VAL A 28 14.01 -6.28 1.71
C VAL A 28 13.69 -7.48 0.80
N PRO A 29 12.90 -7.36 -0.29
CA PRO A 29 12.67 -8.48 -1.21
C PRO A 29 13.97 -9.03 -1.84
N PHE A 30 14.92 -8.15 -2.16
CA PHE A 30 16.23 -8.54 -2.69
C PHE A 30 17.02 -9.36 -1.65
N GLU A 31 17.14 -8.90 -0.42
CA GLU A 31 17.84 -9.64 0.65
C GLU A 31 17.15 -10.96 0.97
N LEU A 32 15.82 -11.00 1.05
CA LEU A 32 15.07 -12.25 1.20
C LEU A 32 15.33 -13.23 0.06
N SER A 33 15.56 -12.73 -1.17
CA SER A 33 15.90 -13.56 -2.30
C SER A 33 17.27 -14.24 -2.15
N ARG A 34 18.19 -13.62 -1.40
CA ARG A 34 19.57 -14.12 -1.14
C ARG A 34 19.63 -15.06 0.06
N LEU A 35 18.83 -14.80 1.10
CA LEU A 35 18.83 -15.59 2.34
C LEU A 35 18.40 -17.04 2.12
N GLY A 36 17.64 -17.34 1.09
CA GLY A 36 17.20 -18.69 0.72
C GLY A 36 18.23 -19.57 0.02
N GLY A 37 19.52 -19.37 0.24
CA GLY A 37 20.64 -19.95 -0.51
C GLY A 37 20.67 -21.46 -0.73
N ARG A 38 19.95 -22.27 0.07
CA ARG A 38 19.80 -23.72 -0.11
C ARG A 38 18.42 -24.15 -0.63
N ALA A 39 17.40 -23.31 -0.51
CA ALA A 39 16.10 -23.59 -1.11
C ALA A 39 16.21 -23.36 -2.62
N ARG A 40 16.10 -24.45 -3.42
CA ARG A 40 16.11 -24.34 -4.88
C ARG A 40 15.06 -23.32 -5.35
N PRO A 41 15.44 -22.39 -6.24
CA PRO A 41 14.44 -21.59 -6.95
C PRO A 41 13.44 -22.54 -7.60
N GLN A 42 12.19 -22.13 -7.74
CA GLN A 42 11.20 -22.89 -8.52
C GLN A 42 11.55 -22.84 -10.04
N GLY A 43 12.75 -23.30 -10.40
CA GLY A 43 13.30 -23.24 -11.75
C GLY A 43 13.67 -21.81 -12.21
N PRO A 44 14.39 -21.65 -13.33
CA PRO A 44 14.66 -20.33 -13.91
C PRO A 44 13.34 -19.68 -14.33
N ALA A 45 13.13 -18.41 -13.94
CA ALA A 45 12.02 -17.65 -14.47
C ALA A 45 12.21 -17.47 -15.98
N THR A 46 11.17 -17.83 -16.77
CA THR A 46 11.17 -17.49 -18.19
C THR A 46 11.20 -15.97 -18.37
N SER A 47 11.70 -15.48 -19.51
CA SER A 47 11.69 -14.05 -19.83
C SER A 47 10.28 -13.44 -19.69
N ALA A 48 9.26 -14.16 -20.13
CA ALA A 48 7.86 -13.76 -19.98
C ALA A 48 7.42 -13.65 -18.51
N ALA A 49 7.81 -14.60 -17.65
CA ALA A 49 7.48 -14.54 -16.21
C ALA A 49 8.17 -13.38 -15.50
N ARG A 50 9.43 -13.08 -15.86
CA ARG A 50 10.14 -11.89 -15.36
C ARG A 50 9.50 -10.60 -15.84
N GLY A 51 9.16 -10.52 -17.13
CA GLY A 51 8.44 -9.37 -17.70
C GLY A 51 7.13 -9.10 -16.99
N ALA A 52 6.31 -10.14 -16.78
CA ALA A 52 5.06 -10.02 -16.03
C ALA A 52 5.29 -9.60 -14.56
N GLY A 53 6.35 -10.08 -13.92
CA GLY A 53 6.75 -9.66 -12.58
C GLY A 53 7.09 -8.17 -12.52
N LEU A 54 7.96 -7.70 -13.43
CA LEU A 54 8.36 -6.29 -13.50
C LEU A 54 7.17 -5.37 -13.84
N LEU A 55 6.28 -5.78 -14.74
CA LEU A 55 5.05 -5.04 -15.02
C LEU A 55 4.16 -4.94 -13.76
N THR A 56 4.10 -5.99 -12.96
CA THR A 56 3.35 -5.97 -11.69
C THR A 56 4.00 -5.01 -10.68
N VAL A 57 5.35 -4.97 -10.60
CA VAL A 57 6.07 -3.98 -9.78
C VAL A 57 5.75 -2.56 -10.24
N ALA A 58 5.84 -2.29 -11.54
CA ALA A 58 5.58 -0.97 -12.11
C ALA A 58 4.13 -0.52 -11.86
N ALA A 59 3.16 -1.41 -12.04
CA ALA A 59 1.74 -1.12 -11.77
C ALA A 59 1.48 -0.83 -10.28
N GLY A 60 2.10 -1.60 -9.36
CA GLY A 60 2.04 -1.35 -7.93
C GLY A 60 2.64 -0.01 -7.54
N ALA A 61 3.83 0.31 -8.06
CA ALA A 61 4.48 1.60 -7.83
C ALA A 61 3.67 2.78 -8.37
N ALA A 62 3.07 2.63 -9.55
CA ALA A 62 2.18 3.64 -10.13
C ALA A 62 0.94 3.88 -9.27
N LEU A 63 0.32 2.81 -8.75
CA LEU A 63 -0.83 2.92 -7.84
C LEU A 63 -0.45 3.61 -6.52
N MET A 64 0.71 3.28 -5.95
CA MET A 64 1.23 3.95 -4.73
C MET A 64 1.46 5.44 -4.98
N THR A 65 2.11 5.77 -6.10
CA THR A 65 2.38 7.16 -6.49
C THR A 65 1.08 7.94 -6.69
N TRP A 66 0.07 7.34 -7.33
CA TRP A 66 -1.25 7.95 -7.49
C TRP A 66 -1.96 8.15 -6.15
N ALA A 67 -1.89 7.17 -5.25
CA ALA A 67 -2.46 7.29 -3.91
C ALA A 67 -1.76 8.40 -3.09
N LEU A 68 -0.43 8.47 -3.15
CA LEU A 68 0.35 9.52 -2.50
C LEU A 68 0.03 10.91 -3.07
N ALA A 69 -0.07 11.04 -4.38
CA ALA A 69 -0.44 12.29 -5.04
C ALA A 69 -1.84 12.75 -4.62
N ALA A 70 -2.81 11.84 -4.52
CA ALA A 70 -4.15 12.15 -4.04
C ALA A 70 -4.15 12.65 -2.58
N HIS A 71 -3.32 12.06 -1.71
CA HIS A 71 -3.10 12.56 -0.34
C HIS A 71 -2.47 13.94 -0.34
N TYR A 72 -1.42 14.15 -1.13
CA TYR A 72 -0.73 15.43 -1.19
C TYR A 72 -1.66 16.58 -1.65
N GLN A 73 -2.53 16.30 -2.63
CA GLN A 73 -3.51 17.27 -3.15
C GLN A 73 -4.65 17.55 -2.16
N ALA A 74 -5.02 16.56 -1.34
CA ALA A 74 -6.11 16.70 -0.36
C ALA A 74 -5.65 17.26 0.98
N ALA A 75 -4.35 17.20 1.27
CA ALA A 75 -3.81 17.62 2.55
C ALA A 75 -3.99 19.13 2.75
N PRO A 76 -4.50 19.58 3.92
CA PRO A 76 -4.58 21.00 4.25
C PRO A 76 -3.21 21.68 4.19
N ARG A 77 -3.20 22.99 3.87
CA ARG A 77 -1.96 23.77 3.91
C ARG A 77 -1.32 23.66 5.30
N GLY A 78 -0.04 23.29 5.36
CA GLY A 78 0.65 23.09 6.63
C GLY A 78 0.53 21.68 7.22
N TRP A 79 -0.12 20.73 6.49
CA TRP A 79 -0.11 19.34 6.89
C TRP A 79 1.33 18.84 7.08
N ALA A 80 1.63 18.46 8.30
CA ALA A 80 2.84 17.71 8.63
C ALA A 80 2.43 16.26 8.80
N LEU A 81 3.32 15.32 8.51
CA LEU A 81 3.16 13.93 8.93
C LEU A 81 2.95 13.94 10.45
N ASP A 82 1.68 13.89 10.85
CA ASP A 82 1.33 13.80 12.26
C ASP A 82 1.66 12.38 12.71
N SER A 83 2.33 12.27 13.85
CA SER A 83 2.62 11.00 14.52
C SER A 83 1.36 10.17 14.85
N ARG A 84 0.19 10.72 14.62
CA ARG A 84 -1.11 10.08 14.88
C ARG A 84 -1.60 9.17 13.75
N LEU A 85 -0.82 8.86 12.73
CA LEU A 85 -1.12 7.88 11.67
C LEU A 85 -2.53 7.96 11.02
N THR A 86 -3.39 8.88 11.46
CA THR A 86 -4.76 9.02 10.96
C THR A 86 -4.92 10.42 10.38
N PRO A 87 -5.17 10.55 9.07
CA PRO A 87 -5.30 11.85 8.45
C PRO A 87 -6.45 12.64 9.07
N GLY A 88 -6.26 13.97 9.19
CA GLY A 88 -7.28 14.91 9.68
C GLY A 88 -8.40 15.17 8.68
N TYR A 89 -8.42 14.48 7.55
CA TYR A 89 -9.38 14.62 6.45
C TYR A 89 -9.72 13.25 5.87
N LEU A 90 -10.94 13.12 5.34
CA LEU A 90 -11.40 11.92 4.68
C LEU A 90 -11.14 12.02 3.16
N LEU A 91 -10.30 11.14 2.64
CA LEU A 91 -9.94 11.11 1.23
C LEU A 91 -10.84 10.14 0.46
N ARG A 92 -11.65 10.70 -0.46
CA ARG A 92 -12.57 9.93 -1.33
C ARG A 92 -12.29 10.15 -2.82
N ARG A 93 -11.09 10.64 -3.19
CA ARG A 93 -10.72 11.01 -4.56
C ARG A 93 -9.64 10.08 -5.12
N GLY A 94 -9.44 10.17 -6.44
CA GLY A 94 -8.41 9.39 -7.11
C GLY A 94 -8.60 7.89 -6.88
N PRO A 95 -7.55 7.14 -6.55
CA PRO A 95 -7.61 5.69 -6.35
C PRO A 95 -8.46 5.28 -5.14
N TYR A 96 -8.74 6.20 -4.21
CA TYR A 96 -9.62 5.99 -3.06
C TYR A 96 -11.11 5.89 -3.44
N ARG A 97 -11.46 6.13 -4.70
CA ARG A 97 -12.79 5.81 -5.25
C ARG A 97 -12.91 4.34 -5.64
N LEU A 98 -11.79 3.66 -5.88
CA LEU A 98 -11.74 2.27 -6.35
C LEU A 98 -11.50 1.30 -5.20
N SER A 99 -10.70 1.71 -4.24
CA SER A 99 -10.33 0.93 -3.05
C SER A 99 -10.18 1.89 -1.87
N ARG A 100 -10.52 1.42 -0.67
CA ARG A 100 -10.26 2.19 0.56
C ARG A 100 -8.79 2.17 0.97
N ASN A 101 -8.03 1.20 0.46
CA ASN A 101 -6.62 0.97 0.80
C ASN A 101 -5.74 0.83 -0.47
N PRO A 102 -5.77 1.80 -1.40
CA PRO A 102 -5.05 1.68 -2.66
C PRO A 102 -3.53 1.66 -2.46
N MET A 103 -3.01 2.31 -1.41
CA MET A 103 -1.59 2.31 -1.09
C MET A 103 -1.12 0.90 -0.71
N TYR A 104 -1.80 0.22 0.22
CA TYR A 104 -1.49 -1.16 0.60
C TYR A 104 -1.68 -2.15 -0.55
N ALA A 105 -2.67 -1.93 -1.42
CA ALA A 105 -2.85 -2.74 -2.62
C ALA A 105 -1.68 -2.57 -3.60
N GLY A 106 -1.17 -1.35 -3.77
CA GLY A 106 0.02 -1.06 -4.56
C GLY A 106 1.28 -1.72 -4.00
N GLU A 107 1.48 -1.62 -2.70
CA GLU A 107 2.60 -2.26 -2.00
C GLU A 107 2.55 -3.79 -2.15
N ALA A 108 1.39 -4.42 -1.96
CA ALA A 108 1.22 -5.85 -2.17
C ALA A 108 1.49 -6.26 -3.63
N ALA A 109 1.12 -5.42 -4.60
CA ALA A 109 1.44 -5.65 -6.01
C ALA A 109 2.95 -5.58 -6.29
N VAL A 110 3.67 -4.63 -5.70
CA VAL A 110 5.15 -4.55 -5.81
C VAL A 110 5.78 -5.83 -5.27
N TRP A 111 5.39 -6.27 -4.09
CA TRP A 111 5.91 -7.52 -3.51
C TRP A 111 5.55 -8.76 -4.32
N LEU A 112 4.33 -8.83 -4.86
CA LEU A 112 3.91 -9.90 -5.77
C LEU A 112 4.78 -9.94 -7.03
N GLY A 113 5.09 -8.77 -7.58
CA GLY A 113 6.00 -8.65 -8.73
C GLY A 113 7.39 -9.20 -8.43
N TRP A 114 7.97 -8.83 -7.29
CA TRP A 114 9.26 -9.38 -6.85
C TRP A 114 9.19 -10.87 -6.56
N ALA A 115 8.13 -11.37 -5.92
CA ALA A 115 7.96 -12.80 -5.68
C ALA A 115 7.94 -13.61 -6.99
N ARG A 116 7.33 -13.06 -8.05
CA ARG A 116 7.36 -13.64 -9.40
C ARG A 116 8.74 -13.58 -10.05
N CYS A 117 9.48 -12.47 -9.86
CA CYS A 117 10.83 -12.31 -10.41
C CYS A 117 11.83 -13.22 -9.72
N TYR A 118 11.86 -13.22 -8.40
CA TYR A 118 12.86 -13.96 -7.62
C TYR A 118 12.52 -15.43 -7.46
N ARG A 119 11.22 -15.81 -7.44
CA ARG A 119 10.73 -17.18 -7.29
C ARG A 119 11.31 -17.89 -6.05
N ARG A 120 11.53 -17.16 -4.99
CA ARG A 120 12.09 -17.66 -3.73
C ARG A 120 11.00 -17.80 -2.67
N PRO A 121 10.93 -18.93 -1.94
CA PRO A 121 9.94 -19.12 -0.88
C PRO A 121 9.96 -18.02 0.17
N ALA A 122 11.15 -17.50 0.53
CA ALA A 122 11.29 -16.42 1.50
C ALA A 122 10.59 -15.12 1.03
N VAL A 123 10.61 -14.80 -0.27
CA VAL A 123 9.93 -13.61 -0.81
C VAL A 123 8.42 -13.81 -0.81
N TRP A 124 7.93 -15.01 -1.12
CA TRP A 124 6.51 -15.36 -1.01
C TRP A 124 6.02 -15.31 0.44
N ALA A 125 6.82 -15.80 1.39
CA ALA A 125 6.52 -15.70 2.82
C ALA A 125 6.46 -14.23 3.26
N GLY A 126 7.42 -13.40 2.82
CA GLY A 126 7.41 -11.95 3.07
C GLY A 126 6.15 -11.27 2.54
N LEU A 127 5.73 -11.58 1.32
CA LEU A 127 4.47 -11.11 0.75
C LEU A 127 3.26 -11.52 1.61
N ALA A 128 3.20 -12.78 2.04
CA ALA A 128 2.09 -13.28 2.84
C ALA A 128 2.02 -12.57 4.21
N ILE A 129 3.16 -12.40 4.88
CA ILE A 129 3.26 -11.66 6.15
C ILE A 129 2.81 -10.21 5.96
N GLN A 130 3.28 -9.55 4.91
CA GLN A 130 2.91 -8.16 4.62
C GLN A 130 1.41 -8.02 4.33
N CYS A 131 0.83 -8.91 3.53
CA CYS A 131 -0.62 -8.90 3.27
C CYS A 131 -1.43 -9.11 4.56
N ALA A 132 -0.99 -10.00 5.45
CA ALA A 132 -1.64 -10.21 6.77
C ALA A 132 -1.54 -8.96 7.65
N ALA A 133 -0.36 -8.32 7.70
CA ALA A 133 -0.16 -7.07 8.42
C ALA A 133 -1.05 -5.95 7.88
N PHE A 134 -1.11 -5.75 6.56
CA PHE A 134 -1.99 -4.76 5.95
C PHE A 134 -3.46 -5.02 6.21
N ALA A 135 -3.88 -6.29 6.22
CA ALA A 135 -5.26 -6.63 6.56
C ALA A 135 -5.61 -6.26 8.02
N ALA A 136 -4.67 -6.43 8.94
CA ALA A 136 -4.85 -6.02 10.34
C ALA A 136 -4.83 -4.49 10.49
N ILE A 137 -3.85 -3.82 9.89
CA ILE A 137 -3.71 -2.36 9.93
C ILE A 137 -4.93 -1.68 9.31
N ALA A 138 -5.40 -2.14 8.14
CA ALA A 138 -6.57 -1.57 7.48
C ALA A 138 -7.84 -1.67 8.34
N ARG A 139 -8.04 -2.79 9.07
CA ARG A 139 -9.17 -2.93 10.01
C ARG A 139 -9.05 -1.95 11.17
N TRP A 140 -7.87 -1.80 11.72
CA TRP A 140 -7.61 -0.88 12.82
C TRP A 140 -7.80 0.59 12.37
N GLU A 141 -7.32 0.96 11.19
CA GLU A 141 -7.52 2.30 10.62
C GLU A 141 -8.99 2.58 10.35
N GLU A 142 -9.75 1.61 9.81
CA GLU A 142 -11.19 1.75 9.58
C GLU A 142 -11.95 2.05 10.89
N GLN A 143 -11.62 1.40 11.99
CA GLN A 143 -12.22 1.68 13.29
C GLN A 143 -11.93 3.12 13.75
N ARG A 144 -10.70 3.59 13.57
CA ARG A 144 -10.31 4.95 13.93
C ARG A 144 -10.99 6.00 13.04
N LEU A 145 -11.13 5.72 11.76
CA LEU A 145 -11.82 6.59 10.82
C LEU A 145 -13.32 6.65 11.12
N LEU A 146 -13.94 5.52 11.49
CA LEU A 146 -15.33 5.49 11.97
C LEU A 146 -15.52 6.35 13.22
N THR A 147 -14.64 6.22 14.20
CA THR A 147 -14.70 7.04 15.42
C THR A 147 -14.52 8.53 15.12
N ARG A 148 -13.69 8.88 14.11
CA ARG A 148 -13.38 10.27 13.79
C ARG A 148 -14.41 10.95 12.90
N PHE A 149 -14.91 10.25 11.88
CA PHE A 149 -15.75 10.81 10.82
C PHE A 149 -17.20 10.31 10.85
N GLY A 150 -17.51 9.34 11.71
CA GLY A 150 -18.89 8.89 11.93
C GLY A 150 -19.60 8.47 10.65
N GLY A 151 -20.77 9.05 10.42
CA GLY A 151 -21.65 8.76 9.28
C GLY A 151 -20.97 8.95 7.92
N ASP A 152 -20.17 10.00 7.77
CA ASP A 152 -19.42 10.25 6.53
C ASP A 152 -18.53 9.09 6.12
N TYR A 153 -17.87 8.44 7.09
CA TYR A 153 -17.05 7.28 6.80
C TYR A 153 -17.90 6.03 6.58
N GLN A 154 -19.05 5.94 7.26
CA GLN A 154 -19.98 4.83 7.10
C GLN A 154 -20.53 4.76 5.67
N ASP A 155 -20.91 5.92 5.10
CA ASP A 155 -21.33 6.01 3.70
C ASP A 155 -20.21 5.60 2.73
N TYR A 156 -18.98 5.98 3.03
CA TYR A 156 -17.82 5.57 2.23
C TYR A 156 -17.57 4.06 2.29
N LEU A 157 -17.76 3.42 3.45
CA LEU A 157 -17.68 1.97 3.60
C LEU A 157 -18.67 1.21 2.72
N GLN A 158 -19.87 1.76 2.52
CA GLN A 158 -20.91 1.15 1.69
C GLN A 158 -20.60 1.26 0.20
N GLN A 159 -19.99 2.37 -0.22
CA GLN A 159 -19.75 2.70 -1.62
C GLN A 159 -18.47 2.10 -2.17
N VAL A 160 -17.42 2.03 -1.36
CA VAL A 160 -16.07 1.66 -1.82
C VAL A 160 -15.60 0.38 -1.11
N PRO A 161 -15.15 -0.64 -1.85
CA PRO A 161 -14.63 -1.87 -1.26
C PRO A 161 -13.29 -1.64 -0.56
N ARG A 162 -12.92 -2.55 0.38
CA ARG A 162 -11.65 -2.46 1.10
C ARG A 162 -10.44 -2.60 0.19
N TRP A 163 -10.48 -3.52 -0.78
CA TRP A 163 -9.32 -3.88 -1.58
C TRP A 163 -9.50 -3.66 -3.08
N ALA A 164 -10.35 -4.42 -3.72
CA ALA A 164 -10.53 -4.40 -5.17
C ALA A 164 -11.93 -3.88 -5.54
N PRO A 165 -12.08 -3.22 -6.71
CA PRO A 165 -13.40 -2.86 -7.22
C PRO A 165 -14.31 -4.09 -7.25
N ARG A 166 -15.54 -3.93 -6.79
CA ARG A 166 -16.56 -4.95 -6.96
C ARG A 166 -16.88 -5.04 -8.44
N SER A 167 -16.82 -6.22 -9.04
CA SER A 167 -17.43 -6.43 -10.34
C SER A 167 -18.90 -5.98 -10.30
N PRO A 168 -19.35 -5.22 -11.31
CA PRO A 168 -20.76 -4.89 -11.38
C PRO A 168 -21.54 -6.21 -11.34
N LYS A 169 -22.49 -6.34 -10.39
CA LYS A 169 -23.40 -7.48 -10.40
C LYS A 169 -24.04 -7.47 -11.78
N ARG A 170 -23.81 -8.52 -12.58
CA ARG A 170 -24.61 -8.76 -13.79
C ARG A 170 -26.05 -8.77 -13.33
N GLY A 171 -26.79 -7.73 -13.69
CA GLY A 171 -28.20 -7.67 -13.43
C GLY A 171 -28.83 -8.93 -14.03
N THR A 172 -29.46 -9.75 -13.23
CA THR A 172 -30.40 -10.75 -13.71
C THR A 172 -31.52 -9.98 -14.39
N ALA A 173 -31.41 -9.84 -15.71
CA ALA A 173 -32.53 -9.40 -16.51
C ALA A 173 -33.67 -10.39 -16.24
N ARG A 174 -34.73 -9.88 -15.62
CA ARG A 174 -36.03 -10.52 -15.58
C ARG A 174 -36.83 -10.10 -16.79
#